data_c33e1f7bcdc99a92f8dabb0b09e22785
#
_entry.id   c33e1f7bcdc99a92f8dabb0b09e22785
#
_cell.length_a   1.000
_cell.length_b   1.000
_cell.length_c   1.000
_cell.angle_alpha   90.00
_cell.angle_beta   90.00
_cell.angle_gamma   90.00
#
_symmetry.space_group_name_H-M   'P 1'
#
loop_
_entity.id
_entity.type
_entity.pdbx_description
1 polymer ?
#
loop_
_entity_poly.entity_id
_entity_poly.type
_entity_poly.pdbx_seq_one_letter_code
_entity_poly.pdbx_strand_id
1 'polypeptide(L)'
;MTVEIEGVTLHLAHPDELSIQWVGQDELMRQLLAAWMVVNEQDLPMNPRLLGKPGVGKTTLAYAAGRRMGRDVYILQATLDTRPEDLLVTPVIEGGGNLRYVASPLVTAMIKGGIAIIDEGNRMSEKSWASLAPLLDNRRYVESIVAGIKIKAHPHFRLVATMNDDASTFELPEYIHSRLQPQIFIDFPERDEEHHILKENLPFAEERILSYVVDFLQMAHAADERYTVRDGINVGRFAIKLKSLATQRTHETEALEIAIVQVLGEEALRYVRRNRPSAS
;
A
#
# COMPACT_ATOMS: atom_id res chain seq x y z
N MET A 1 -9.03 -22.81 -4.66
CA MET A 1 -10.38 -22.68 -4.08
C MET A 1 -11.32 -22.23 -5.18
N THR A 2 -12.55 -22.78 -5.25
CA THR A 2 -13.54 -22.46 -6.30
C THR A 2 -14.87 -22.06 -5.69
N VAL A 3 -15.68 -21.34 -6.45
CA VAL A 3 -17.09 -21.01 -6.15
C VAL A 3 -17.87 -21.05 -7.45
N GLU A 4 -19.13 -21.44 -7.38
CA GLU A 4 -20.06 -21.41 -8.51
C GLU A 4 -21.01 -20.22 -8.38
N ILE A 5 -21.11 -19.42 -9.44
CA ILE A 5 -22.01 -18.25 -9.53
C ILE A 5 -22.72 -18.31 -10.87
N GLU A 6 -24.06 -18.35 -10.88
CA GLU A 6 -24.89 -18.39 -12.08
C GLU A 6 -24.48 -19.51 -13.06
N GLY A 7 -24.05 -20.67 -12.53
CA GLY A 7 -23.60 -21.83 -13.33
C GLY A 7 -22.16 -21.74 -13.83
N VAL A 8 -21.42 -20.69 -13.50
CA VAL A 8 -20.01 -20.52 -13.85
C VAL A 8 -19.11 -20.80 -12.65
N THR A 9 -18.14 -21.71 -12.82
CA THR A 9 -17.14 -22.01 -11.80
C THR A 9 -16.02 -20.98 -11.87
N LEU A 10 -15.82 -20.20 -10.78
CA LEU A 10 -14.73 -19.25 -10.62
C LEU A 10 -13.63 -19.81 -9.74
N HIS A 11 -12.40 -19.71 -10.20
CA HIS A 11 -11.20 -19.97 -9.40
C HIS A 11 -10.79 -18.70 -8.65
N LEU A 12 -10.75 -18.78 -7.32
CA LEU A 12 -10.49 -17.64 -6.46
C LEU A 12 -8.99 -17.45 -6.21
N ALA A 13 -8.58 -16.19 -6.04
CA ALA A 13 -7.24 -15.82 -5.62
C ALA A 13 -6.97 -16.24 -4.16
N HIS A 14 -5.71 -16.30 -3.78
CA HIS A 14 -5.30 -16.44 -2.38
C HIS A 14 -5.19 -15.05 -1.73
N PRO A 15 -5.47 -14.94 -0.42
CA PRO A 15 -5.23 -13.70 0.30
C PRO A 15 -3.73 -13.40 0.37
N ASP A 16 -3.40 -12.12 0.47
CA ASP A 16 -2.02 -11.67 0.64
C ASP A 16 -1.59 -11.83 2.11
N GLU A 17 -0.38 -12.35 2.32
CA GLU A 17 0.25 -12.47 3.62
C GLU A 17 1.50 -11.59 3.66
N LEU A 18 1.37 -10.41 4.25
CA LEU A 18 2.49 -9.48 4.42
C LEU A 18 3.00 -9.55 5.86
N SER A 19 4.32 -9.72 6.02
CA SER A 19 4.99 -9.64 7.32
C SER A 19 5.27 -8.18 7.71
N ILE A 20 4.26 -7.32 7.59
CA ILE A 20 4.38 -5.89 7.82
C ILE A 20 3.46 -5.51 8.99
N GLN A 21 3.98 -4.71 9.92
CA GLN A 21 3.20 -4.12 10.99
C GLN A 21 3.05 -2.61 10.73
N TRP A 22 1.86 -2.10 11.00
CA TRP A 22 1.63 -0.66 11.07
C TRP A 22 1.96 -0.18 12.47
N VAL A 23 2.77 0.86 12.55
CA VAL A 23 3.27 1.42 13.80
C VAL A 23 2.96 2.90 13.83
N GLY A 24 2.45 3.39 14.95
CA GLY A 24 2.10 4.80 15.14
C GLY A 24 0.84 5.23 14.38
N GLN A 25 0.65 6.55 14.32
CA GLN A 25 -0.45 7.20 13.59
C GLN A 25 -1.83 6.54 13.81
N ASP A 26 -2.19 6.28 15.07
CA ASP A 26 -3.44 5.61 15.45
C ASP A 26 -4.69 6.34 14.92
N GLU A 27 -4.59 7.65 14.72
CA GLU A 27 -5.68 8.46 14.16
C GLU A 27 -6.00 8.05 12.72
N LEU A 28 -5.00 7.80 11.87
CA LEU A 28 -5.21 7.32 10.50
C LEU A 28 -5.87 5.94 10.48
N MET A 29 -5.43 5.05 11.36
CA MET A 29 -6.05 3.73 11.55
C MET A 29 -7.51 3.89 11.95
N ARG A 30 -7.81 4.78 12.90
CA ARG A 30 -9.18 5.05 13.37
C ARG A 30 -10.06 5.59 12.24
N GLN A 31 -9.56 6.54 11.44
CA GLN A 31 -10.29 7.11 10.30
C GLN A 31 -10.63 6.04 9.25
N LEU A 32 -9.67 5.17 8.93
CA LEU A 32 -9.89 4.09 7.96
C LEU A 32 -10.91 3.07 8.48
N LEU A 33 -10.80 2.66 9.72
CA LEU A 33 -11.75 1.73 10.33
C LEU A 33 -13.16 2.35 10.45
N ALA A 34 -13.25 3.65 10.76
CA ALA A 34 -14.52 4.37 10.78
C ALA A 34 -15.20 4.40 9.40
N ALA A 35 -14.43 4.62 8.31
CA ALA A 35 -14.97 4.56 6.95
C ALA A 35 -15.56 3.18 6.59
N TRP A 36 -15.03 2.11 7.16
CA TRP A 36 -15.47 0.74 6.92
C TRP A 36 -16.56 0.26 7.90
N MET A 37 -16.83 1.05 8.94
CA MET A 37 -17.86 0.69 9.93
C MET A 37 -19.25 0.75 9.29
N VAL A 38 -20.12 -0.16 9.71
CA VAL A 38 -21.55 -0.18 9.39
C VAL A 38 -22.28 -0.01 10.70
N VAL A 39 -23.03 1.08 10.86
CA VAL A 39 -23.65 1.46 12.13
C VAL A 39 -25.05 0.85 12.33
N ASN A 40 -25.71 0.46 11.24
CA ASN A 40 -27.01 -0.24 11.28
C ASN A 40 -27.24 -1.03 9.98
N GLU A 41 -28.37 -1.77 9.90
CA GLU A 41 -28.70 -2.63 8.75
C GLU A 41 -28.93 -1.87 7.43
N GLN A 42 -29.22 -0.58 7.48
CA GLN A 42 -29.45 0.26 6.30
C GLN A 42 -28.20 1.01 5.85
N ASP A 43 -27.13 0.93 6.65
CA ASP A 43 -25.88 1.60 6.38
C ASP A 43 -24.98 0.76 5.46
N LEU A 44 -24.18 1.45 4.67
CA LEU A 44 -23.18 0.84 3.78
C LEU A 44 -21.77 1.34 4.15
N PRO A 45 -20.77 0.47 4.07
CA PRO A 45 -19.41 0.90 4.26
C PRO A 45 -19.00 1.87 3.15
N MET A 46 -18.21 2.85 3.49
CA MET A 46 -17.60 3.76 2.53
C MET A 46 -16.41 3.11 1.82
N ASN A 47 -15.97 3.72 0.72
CA ASN A 47 -14.80 3.30 -0.04
C ASN A 47 -13.71 4.38 0.10
N PRO A 48 -12.91 4.37 1.17
CA PRO A 48 -11.87 5.37 1.37
C PRO A 48 -10.78 5.30 0.33
N ARG A 49 -10.11 6.44 0.10
CA ARG A 49 -8.85 6.50 -0.61
C ARG A 49 -7.76 7.08 0.27
N LEU A 50 -6.60 6.44 0.24
CA LEU A 50 -5.40 6.85 0.96
C LEU A 50 -4.50 7.62 0.01
N LEU A 51 -4.20 8.86 0.34
CA LEU A 51 -3.38 9.77 -0.45
C LEU A 51 -2.08 10.07 0.28
N GLY A 52 -1.02 10.29 -0.46
CA GLY A 52 0.27 10.69 0.10
C GLY A 52 1.45 10.33 -0.79
N LYS A 53 2.62 10.78 -0.43
CA LYS A 53 3.86 10.53 -1.16
C LYS A 53 4.13 9.02 -1.30
N PRO A 54 4.84 8.56 -2.34
CA PRO A 54 5.27 7.17 -2.43
C PRO A 54 6.07 6.76 -1.18
N GLY A 55 5.84 5.55 -0.65
CA GLY A 55 6.64 5.01 0.46
C GLY A 55 6.22 5.43 1.88
N VAL A 56 5.18 6.28 2.05
CA VAL A 56 4.68 6.69 3.39
C VAL A 56 3.85 5.59 4.11
N GLY A 57 3.62 4.43 3.47
CA GLY A 57 2.96 3.31 4.14
C GLY A 57 1.46 3.16 3.85
N LYS A 58 0.91 3.77 2.79
CA LYS A 58 -0.53 3.66 2.43
C LYS A 58 -1.05 2.23 2.38
N THR A 59 -0.38 1.37 1.64
CA THR A 59 -0.73 -0.05 1.49
C THR A 59 -0.55 -0.81 2.80
N THR A 60 0.46 -0.44 3.60
CA THR A 60 0.71 -1.00 4.94
C THR A 60 -0.43 -0.69 5.90
N LEU A 61 -0.90 0.57 5.94
CA LEU A 61 -2.05 0.98 6.74
C LEU A 61 -3.31 0.21 6.34
N ALA A 62 -3.60 0.15 5.04
CA ALA A 62 -4.77 -0.57 4.51
C ALA A 62 -4.74 -2.06 4.87
N TYR A 63 -3.59 -2.70 4.70
CA TYR A 63 -3.39 -4.10 5.07
C TYR A 63 -3.57 -4.33 6.58
N ALA A 64 -2.92 -3.52 7.41
CA ALA A 64 -3.02 -3.63 8.86
C ALA A 64 -4.45 -3.42 9.37
N ALA A 65 -5.20 -2.47 8.78
CA ALA A 65 -6.60 -2.24 9.11
C ALA A 65 -7.47 -3.46 8.79
N GLY A 66 -7.25 -4.10 7.63
CA GLY A 66 -7.94 -5.34 7.26
C GLY A 66 -7.63 -6.48 8.23
N ARG A 67 -6.37 -6.66 8.60
CA ARG A 67 -5.93 -7.66 9.59
C ARG A 67 -6.52 -7.39 10.97
N ARG A 68 -6.59 -6.11 11.39
CA ARG A 68 -7.21 -5.72 12.66
C ARG A 68 -8.72 -6.03 12.72
N MET A 69 -9.40 -6.05 11.57
CA MET A 69 -10.79 -6.51 11.45
C MET A 69 -10.92 -8.04 11.41
N GLY A 70 -9.82 -8.80 11.46
CA GLY A 70 -9.83 -10.27 11.39
C GLY A 70 -10.24 -10.80 10.01
N ARG A 71 -9.95 -10.07 8.93
CA ARG A 71 -10.37 -10.40 7.56
C ARG A 71 -9.19 -10.69 6.65
N ASP A 72 -9.46 -11.54 5.66
CA ASP A 72 -8.53 -11.77 4.56
C ASP A 72 -8.38 -10.50 3.73
N VAL A 73 -7.14 -10.20 3.34
CA VAL A 73 -6.79 -9.02 2.54
C VAL A 73 -6.32 -9.48 1.17
N TYR A 74 -6.80 -8.81 0.14
CA TYR A 74 -6.47 -9.07 -1.25
C TYR A 74 -5.99 -7.78 -1.89
N ILE A 75 -4.76 -7.78 -2.40
CA ILE A 75 -4.14 -6.60 -3.01
C ILE A 75 -4.17 -6.76 -4.53
N LEU A 76 -4.71 -5.75 -5.20
CA LEU A 76 -4.66 -5.62 -6.64
C LEU A 76 -3.77 -4.44 -6.98
N GLN A 77 -2.58 -4.72 -7.51
CA GLN A 77 -1.66 -3.68 -7.97
C GLN A 77 -2.15 -3.12 -9.30
N ALA A 78 -2.54 -1.84 -9.30
CA ALA A 78 -2.94 -1.15 -10.51
C ALA A 78 -1.71 -0.67 -11.31
N THR A 79 -1.83 -0.71 -12.63
CA THR A 79 -0.81 -0.23 -13.58
C THR A 79 -1.50 0.55 -14.71
N LEU A 80 -0.70 1.22 -15.55
CA LEU A 80 -1.21 1.91 -16.74
C LEU A 80 -1.92 0.98 -17.74
N ASP A 81 -1.51 -0.29 -17.75
CA ASP A 81 -2.04 -1.33 -18.65
C ASP A 81 -3.19 -2.13 -18.04
N THR A 82 -3.58 -1.82 -16.78
CA THR A 82 -4.68 -2.53 -16.10
C THR A 82 -5.99 -2.34 -16.87
N ARG A 83 -6.55 -3.44 -17.34
CA ARG A 83 -7.81 -3.49 -18.12
C ARG A 83 -9.00 -3.85 -17.23
N PRO A 84 -10.23 -3.55 -17.66
CA PRO A 84 -11.45 -3.98 -16.95
C PRO A 84 -11.49 -5.48 -16.66
N GLU A 85 -11.04 -6.32 -17.60
CA GLU A 85 -11.01 -7.77 -17.44
C GLU A 85 -10.03 -8.22 -16.34
N ASP A 86 -8.91 -7.52 -16.16
CA ASP A 86 -7.93 -7.83 -15.11
C ASP A 86 -8.48 -7.52 -13.71
N LEU A 87 -9.39 -6.54 -13.64
CA LEU A 87 -10.06 -6.18 -12.39
C LEU A 87 -11.17 -7.16 -11.99
N LEU A 88 -11.70 -7.92 -12.94
CA LEU A 88 -12.89 -8.72 -12.74
C LEU A 88 -12.61 -10.23 -12.82
N VAL A 89 -12.87 -10.81 -13.96
CA VAL A 89 -12.72 -12.25 -14.21
C VAL A 89 -12.00 -12.44 -15.54
N THR A 90 -10.91 -13.19 -15.50
CA THR A 90 -10.10 -13.49 -16.68
C THR A 90 -10.30 -14.93 -17.13
N PRO A 91 -10.60 -15.19 -18.42
CA PRO A 91 -10.62 -16.54 -18.96
C PRO A 91 -9.19 -17.02 -19.18
N VAL A 92 -8.88 -18.23 -18.73
CA VAL A 92 -7.60 -18.91 -18.95
C VAL A 92 -7.86 -20.17 -19.74
N ILE A 93 -7.11 -20.37 -20.84
CA ILE A 93 -7.18 -21.59 -21.63
C ILE A 93 -6.27 -22.63 -20.99
N GLU A 94 -6.84 -23.76 -20.57
CA GLU A 94 -6.10 -24.92 -20.07
C GLU A 94 -5.73 -25.89 -21.19
N GLY A 95 -4.87 -26.85 -20.86
CA GLY A 95 -4.52 -27.94 -21.78
C GLY A 95 -5.80 -28.69 -22.26
N GLY A 96 -5.92 -28.90 -23.59
CA GLY A 96 -7.11 -29.51 -24.17
C GLY A 96 -8.19 -28.55 -24.63
N GLY A 97 -7.99 -27.21 -24.53
CA GLY A 97 -8.91 -26.19 -25.02
C GLY A 97 -10.06 -25.85 -24.05
N ASN A 98 -10.03 -26.35 -22.83
CA ASN A 98 -11.00 -26.01 -21.79
C ASN A 98 -10.78 -24.57 -21.26
N LEU A 99 -11.87 -23.83 -21.06
CA LEU A 99 -11.83 -22.51 -20.45
C LEU A 99 -11.99 -22.62 -18.93
N ARG A 100 -11.09 -21.95 -18.21
CA ARG A 100 -11.18 -21.73 -16.78
C ARG A 100 -11.33 -20.24 -16.49
N TYR A 101 -12.26 -19.88 -15.64
CA TYR A 101 -12.47 -18.51 -15.21
C TYR A 101 -11.76 -18.24 -13.89
N VAL A 102 -10.90 -17.25 -13.86
CA VAL A 102 -10.11 -16.85 -12.68
C VAL A 102 -10.61 -15.49 -12.20
N ALA A 103 -11.08 -15.45 -10.96
CA ALA A 103 -11.48 -14.22 -10.31
C ALA A 103 -10.25 -13.43 -9.89
N SER A 104 -10.26 -12.11 -10.11
CA SER A 104 -9.23 -11.21 -9.62
C SER A 104 -9.16 -11.21 -8.07
N PRO A 105 -8.10 -10.67 -7.47
CA PRO A 105 -8.05 -10.40 -6.03
C PRO A 105 -9.25 -9.57 -5.55
N LEU A 106 -9.65 -8.53 -6.29
CA LEU A 106 -10.82 -7.71 -6.00
C LEU A 106 -12.12 -8.53 -5.95
N VAL A 107 -12.39 -9.30 -7.01
CA VAL A 107 -13.61 -10.12 -7.10
C VAL A 107 -13.58 -11.22 -6.03
N THR A 108 -12.43 -11.79 -5.74
CA THR A 108 -12.28 -12.77 -4.66
C THR A 108 -12.62 -12.16 -3.30
N ALA A 109 -12.12 -10.96 -3.01
CA ALA A 109 -12.48 -10.22 -1.79
C ALA A 109 -13.99 -9.96 -1.70
N MET A 110 -14.60 -9.54 -2.83
CA MET A 110 -16.06 -9.33 -2.91
C MET A 110 -16.86 -10.57 -2.54
N ILE A 111 -16.50 -11.71 -3.07
CA ILE A 111 -17.19 -12.99 -2.85
C ILE A 111 -16.99 -13.46 -1.40
N LYS A 112 -15.77 -13.35 -0.88
CA LYS A 112 -15.40 -13.84 0.44
C LYS A 112 -15.77 -12.90 1.58
N GLY A 113 -16.15 -11.67 1.31
CA GLY A 113 -16.35 -10.65 2.34
C GLY A 113 -15.03 -10.16 2.96
N GLY A 114 -13.96 -10.25 2.19
CA GLY A 114 -12.63 -9.77 2.56
C GLY A 114 -12.44 -8.27 2.33
N ILE A 115 -11.20 -7.84 2.44
CA ILE A 115 -10.76 -6.47 2.16
C ILE A 115 -10.06 -6.47 0.80
N ALA A 116 -10.50 -5.61 -0.11
CA ALA A 116 -9.79 -5.33 -1.35
C ALA A 116 -8.99 -4.03 -1.23
N ILE A 117 -7.72 -4.09 -1.57
CA ILE A 117 -6.84 -2.93 -1.71
C ILE A 117 -6.54 -2.76 -3.18
N ILE A 118 -7.00 -1.65 -3.80
CA ILE A 118 -6.56 -1.24 -5.13
C ILE A 118 -5.33 -0.35 -4.93
N ASP A 119 -4.14 -0.94 -5.10
CA ASP A 119 -2.89 -0.22 -4.88
C ASP A 119 -2.49 0.57 -6.12
N GLU A 120 -2.06 1.82 -5.93
CA GLU A 120 -1.75 2.79 -7.00
C GLU A 120 -2.92 3.01 -7.98
N GLY A 121 -4.14 3.11 -7.47
CA GLY A 121 -5.37 3.20 -8.26
C GLY A 121 -5.40 4.36 -9.26
N ASN A 122 -4.69 5.46 -9.01
CA ASN A 122 -4.56 6.59 -9.93
C ASN A 122 -3.69 6.29 -11.17
N ARG A 123 -3.14 5.08 -11.29
CA ARG A 123 -2.54 4.59 -12.55
C ARG A 123 -3.55 3.98 -13.51
N MET A 124 -4.76 3.65 -13.04
CA MET A 124 -5.78 3.04 -13.89
C MET A 124 -6.40 4.06 -14.84
N SER A 125 -6.72 3.58 -16.04
CA SER A 125 -7.48 4.36 -17.02
C SER A 125 -8.92 4.63 -16.55
N GLU A 126 -9.54 5.67 -17.10
CA GLU A 126 -10.96 5.96 -16.87
C GLU A 126 -11.87 4.77 -17.19
N LYS A 127 -11.56 4.03 -18.26
CA LYS A 127 -12.31 2.82 -18.67
C LYS A 127 -12.27 1.75 -17.59
N SER A 128 -11.14 1.55 -16.96
CA SER A 128 -10.97 0.58 -15.87
C SER A 128 -11.77 0.98 -14.64
N TRP A 129 -11.75 2.27 -14.26
CA TRP A 129 -12.58 2.80 -13.19
C TRP A 129 -14.08 2.70 -13.49
N ALA A 130 -14.50 2.93 -14.75
CA ALA A 130 -15.88 2.83 -15.17
C ALA A 130 -16.46 1.42 -14.94
N SER A 131 -15.67 0.37 -15.11
CA SER A 131 -16.10 -1.02 -14.85
C SER A 131 -16.39 -1.29 -13.36
N LEU A 132 -15.80 -0.51 -12.46
CA LEU A 132 -15.99 -0.61 -11.01
C LEU A 132 -17.07 0.33 -10.47
N ALA A 133 -17.60 1.25 -11.27
CA ALA A 133 -18.57 2.25 -10.79
C ALA A 133 -19.79 1.64 -10.07
N PRO A 134 -20.40 0.52 -10.54
CA PRO A 134 -21.52 -0.12 -9.81
C PRO A 134 -21.09 -0.77 -8.48
N LEU A 135 -19.83 -1.12 -8.32
CA LEU A 135 -19.31 -1.64 -7.05
C LEU A 135 -19.15 -0.52 -6.01
N LEU A 136 -18.74 0.65 -6.47
CA LEU A 136 -18.41 1.80 -5.64
C LEU A 136 -19.64 2.60 -5.18
N ASP A 137 -20.84 2.26 -5.65
CA ASP A 137 -22.09 2.88 -5.22
C ASP A 137 -23.02 1.87 -4.50
N ASN A 138 -24.23 2.28 -4.22
CA ASN A 138 -25.21 1.48 -3.46
C ASN A 138 -25.60 0.15 -4.12
N ARG A 139 -25.30 -0.04 -5.40
CA ARG A 139 -25.58 -1.28 -6.13
C ARG A 139 -24.65 -2.43 -5.74
N ARG A 140 -23.41 -2.13 -5.37
CA ARG A 140 -22.40 -3.06 -4.83
C ARG A 140 -22.26 -4.37 -5.62
N TYR A 141 -22.09 -4.26 -6.93
CA TYR A 141 -21.79 -5.40 -7.80
C TYR A 141 -20.78 -5.05 -8.89
N VAL A 142 -20.22 -6.08 -9.49
CA VAL A 142 -19.52 -6.01 -10.78
C VAL A 142 -20.16 -6.93 -11.79
N GLU A 143 -19.94 -6.68 -13.06
CA GLU A 143 -20.46 -7.48 -14.17
C GLU A 143 -19.30 -7.90 -15.08
N SER A 144 -19.09 -9.22 -15.18
CA SER A 144 -18.09 -9.79 -16.06
C SER A 144 -18.75 -10.15 -17.39
N ILE A 145 -18.47 -9.36 -18.42
CA ILE A 145 -18.98 -9.63 -19.77
C ILE A 145 -18.39 -10.95 -20.32
N VAL A 146 -17.12 -11.22 -20.01
CA VAL A 146 -16.41 -12.41 -20.49
C VAL A 146 -16.97 -13.70 -19.92
N ALA A 147 -17.36 -13.69 -18.64
CA ALA A 147 -17.98 -14.82 -17.97
C ALA A 147 -19.52 -14.81 -18.07
N GLY A 148 -20.12 -13.70 -18.50
CA GLY A 148 -21.57 -13.52 -18.60
C GLY A 148 -22.29 -13.52 -17.23
N ILE A 149 -21.64 -13.12 -16.16
CA ILE A 149 -22.19 -13.19 -14.79
C ILE A 149 -22.14 -11.85 -14.07
N LYS A 150 -23.08 -11.68 -13.13
CA LYS A 150 -23.11 -10.55 -12.20
C LYS A 150 -22.75 -11.01 -10.80
N ILE A 151 -21.73 -10.38 -10.22
CA ILE A 151 -21.17 -10.73 -8.91
C ILE A 151 -21.50 -9.63 -7.91
N LYS A 152 -22.37 -9.92 -6.94
CA LYS A 152 -22.68 -9.02 -5.83
C LYS A 152 -21.61 -9.10 -4.74
N ALA A 153 -21.27 -7.94 -4.16
CA ALA A 153 -20.37 -7.91 -3.03
C ALA A 153 -21.05 -8.48 -1.77
N HIS A 154 -20.31 -9.31 -1.05
CA HIS A 154 -20.72 -9.79 0.27
C HIS A 154 -20.92 -8.60 1.23
N PRO A 155 -21.88 -8.63 2.18
CA PRO A 155 -22.10 -7.52 3.13
C PRO A 155 -20.85 -7.12 3.92
N HIS A 156 -19.98 -8.08 4.15
CA HIS A 156 -18.71 -7.85 4.85
C HIS A 156 -17.57 -7.31 3.98
N PHE A 157 -17.72 -7.26 2.68
CA PHE A 157 -16.71 -6.74 1.78
C PHE A 157 -16.38 -5.27 2.08
N ARG A 158 -15.09 -4.93 2.08
CA ARG A 158 -14.58 -3.56 2.20
C ARG A 158 -13.58 -3.28 1.08
N LEU A 159 -13.52 -2.03 0.67
CA LEU A 159 -12.59 -1.57 -0.35
C LEU A 159 -11.84 -0.34 0.13
N VAL A 160 -10.59 -0.23 -0.28
CA VAL A 160 -9.78 0.97 -0.19
C VAL A 160 -8.91 1.10 -1.44
N ALA A 161 -8.73 2.32 -1.92
CA ALA A 161 -7.76 2.62 -2.96
C ALA A 161 -6.58 3.40 -2.38
N THR A 162 -5.36 3.07 -2.77
CA THR A 162 -4.19 3.90 -2.48
C THR A 162 -3.82 4.69 -3.71
N MET A 163 -3.33 5.91 -3.54
CA MET A 163 -2.95 6.81 -4.63
C MET A 163 -1.72 7.61 -4.25
N ASN A 164 -0.80 7.74 -5.18
CA ASN A 164 0.36 8.59 -5.00
C ASN A 164 0.02 10.02 -5.37
N ASP A 165 0.57 10.96 -4.60
CA ASP A 165 0.50 12.39 -4.90
C ASP A 165 1.69 12.75 -5.80
N ASP A 166 1.69 12.25 -7.04
CA ASP A 166 2.70 12.54 -8.04
C ASP A 166 2.07 12.88 -9.40
N ALA A 167 2.79 13.66 -10.20
CA ALA A 167 2.34 14.14 -11.51
C ALA A 167 2.32 13.05 -12.60
N SER A 168 2.74 11.83 -12.31
CA SER A 168 2.84 10.71 -13.27
C SER A 168 1.55 9.88 -13.39
N THR A 169 0.47 10.34 -12.77
CA THR A 169 -0.77 9.60 -12.64
C THR A 169 -1.91 10.26 -13.41
N PHE A 170 -2.93 9.47 -13.78
CA PHE A 170 -4.15 10.02 -14.35
C PHE A 170 -4.96 10.79 -13.30
N GLU A 171 -5.60 11.87 -13.72
CA GLU A 171 -6.64 12.48 -12.90
C GLU A 171 -7.80 11.48 -12.73
N LEU A 172 -8.24 11.34 -11.50
CA LEU A 172 -9.37 10.48 -11.19
C LEU A 172 -10.65 11.09 -11.77
N PRO A 173 -11.45 10.33 -12.56
CA PRO A 173 -12.70 10.85 -13.09
C PRO A 173 -13.61 11.38 -11.96
N GLU A 174 -14.29 12.50 -12.17
CA GLU A 174 -15.09 13.19 -11.14
C GLU A 174 -16.15 12.27 -10.52
N TYR A 175 -16.81 11.45 -11.33
CA TYR A 175 -17.81 10.48 -10.85
C TYR A 175 -17.21 9.36 -9.99
N ILE A 176 -15.93 9.04 -10.13
CA ILE A 176 -15.20 8.11 -9.25
C ILE A 176 -14.73 8.85 -7.99
N HIS A 177 -14.31 10.11 -8.15
CA HIS A 177 -13.89 10.96 -7.05
C HIS A 177 -14.95 11.07 -5.95
N SER A 178 -16.22 11.19 -6.34
CA SER A 178 -17.36 11.24 -5.41
C SER A 178 -17.68 9.89 -4.73
N ARG A 179 -17.23 8.77 -5.31
CA ARG A 179 -17.47 7.41 -4.79
C ARG A 179 -16.33 6.87 -3.93
N LEU A 180 -15.12 7.44 -4.09
CA LEU A 180 -13.96 7.08 -3.29
C LEU A 180 -13.77 8.09 -2.16
N GLN A 181 -14.59 7.97 -1.13
CA GLN A 181 -14.58 8.81 0.06
C GLN A 181 -14.62 7.97 1.33
N PRO A 182 -14.06 8.47 2.44
CA PRO A 182 -13.32 9.71 2.61
C PRO A 182 -11.93 9.69 1.97
N GLN A 183 -11.31 10.88 1.85
CA GLN A 183 -9.90 11.03 1.53
C GLN A 183 -9.13 11.06 2.84
N ILE A 184 -8.17 10.16 2.99
CA ILE A 184 -7.30 10.10 4.15
C ILE A 184 -5.89 10.39 3.67
N PHE A 185 -5.33 11.51 4.11
CA PHE A 185 -3.98 11.94 3.76
C PHE A 185 -2.98 11.35 4.74
N ILE A 186 -1.93 10.74 4.20
CA ILE A 186 -0.82 10.17 4.96
C ILE A 186 0.42 10.95 4.62
N ASP A 187 0.97 11.62 5.61
CA ASP A 187 2.21 12.36 5.50
C ASP A 187 3.36 11.59 6.14
N PHE A 188 4.55 12.14 6.05
CA PHE A 188 5.71 11.59 6.75
C PHE A 188 5.46 11.54 8.26
N PRO A 189 5.92 10.49 8.94
CA PRO A 189 5.78 10.38 10.38
C PRO A 189 6.64 11.42 11.10
N GLU A 190 6.18 11.83 12.27
CA GLU A 190 6.98 12.61 13.20
C GLU A 190 8.19 11.82 13.69
N ARG A 191 9.21 12.53 14.21
CA ARG A 191 10.50 11.97 14.59
C ARG A 191 10.42 10.70 15.46
N ASP A 192 9.59 10.74 16.48
CA ASP A 192 9.47 9.62 17.45
C ASP A 192 8.76 8.42 16.82
N GLU A 193 7.76 8.67 15.98
CA GLU A 193 7.07 7.62 15.22
C GLU A 193 8.00 7.00 14.17
N GLU A 194 8.76 7.84 13.45
CA GLU A 194 9.73 7.37 12.45
C GLU A 194 10.80 6.49 13.09
N HIS A 195 11.31 6.90 14.26
CA HIS A 195 12.24 6.10 15.04
C HIS A 195 11.64 4.74 15.42
N HIS A 196 10.40 4.73 15.89
CA HIS A 196 9.71 3.50 16.27
C HIS A 196 9.49 2.58 15.06
N ILE A 197 9.08 3.12 13.90
CA ILE A 197 8.94 2.37 12.66
C ILE A 197 10.28 1.76 12.23
N LEU A 198 11.37 2.52 12.29
CA LEU A 198 12.70 2.01 11.95
C LEU A 198 13.11 0.88 12.89
N LYS A 199 12.87 1.03 14.18
CA LYS A 199 13.20 0.02 15.21
C LYS A 199 12.46 -1.29 15.00
N GLU A 200 11.17 -1.24 14.71
CA GLU A 200 10.36 -2.43 14.39
C GLU A 200 10.83 -3.15 13.12
N ASN A 201 11.26 -2.40 12.10
CA ASN A 201 11.74 -2.95 10.83
C ASN A 201 13.21 -3.39 10.85
N LEU A 202 13.99 -2.91 11.81
CA LEU A 202 15.41 -3.19 12.01
C LEU A 202 15.68 -3.53 13.49
N PRO A 203 15.04 -4.56 14.07
CA PRO A 203 15.16 -4.86 15.51
C PRO A 203 16.58 -5.26 15.93
N PHE A 204 17.44 -5.56 14.97
CA PHE A 204 18.86 -5.89 15.15
C PHE A 204 19.79 -4.68 15.01
N ALA A 205 19.25 -3.48 14.73
CA ALA A 205 20.05 -2.26 14.58
C ALA A 205 20.42 -1.67 15.94
N GLU A 206 21.65 -1.16 16.02
CA GLU A 206 22.08 -0.36 17.18
C GLU A 206 21.34 0.98 17.19
N GLU A 207 21.03 1.49 18.39
CA GLU A 207 20.28 2.73 18.59
C GLU A 207 20.90 3.95 17.89
N ARG A 208 22.23 3.98 17.77
CA ARG A 208 22.95 5.04 17.08
C ARG A 208 22.66 5.07 15.60
N ILE A 209 22.55 3.90 14.95
CA ILE A 209 22.20 3.79 13.52
C ILE A 209 20.78 4.29 13.29
N LEU A 210 19.84 3.86 14.15
CA LEU A 210 18.43 4.29 14.07
C LEU A 210 18.32 5.82 14.20
N SER A 211 18.92 6.38 15.26
CA SER A 211 18.89 7.83 15.49
C SER A 211 19.52 8.63 14.35
N TYR A 212 20.62 8.13 13.77
CA TYR A 212 21.28 8.80 12.64
C TYR A 212 20.38 8.81 11.40
N VAL A 213 19.74 7.68 11.09
CA VAL A 213 18.85 7.58 9.94
C VAL A 213 17.61 8.46 10.12
N VAL A 214 17.05 8.51 11.34
CA VAL A 214 15.92 9.41 11.64
C VAL A 214 16.34 10.87 11.47
N ASP A 215 17.47 11.28 12.04
CA ASP A 215 17.97 12.65 11.90
C ASP A 215 18.16 13.04 10.44
N PHE A 216 18.69 12.13 9.63
CA PHE A 216 18.82 12.30 8.18
C PHE A 216 17.46 12.50 7.50
N LEU A 217 16.49 11.60 7.75
CA LEU A 217 15.16 11.67 7.13
C LEU A 217 14.42 12.95 7.55
N GLN A 218 14.43 13.31 8.84
CA GLN A 218 13.78 14.52 9.33
C GLN A 218 14.39 15.79 8.72
N MET A 219 15.70 15.83 8.52
CA MET A 219 16.33 16.96 7.83
C MET A 219 15.95 17.04 6.34
N ALA A 220 15.81 15.89 5.70
CA ALA A 220 15.37 15.80 4.30
C ALA A 220 13.89 16.21 4.17
N HIS A 221 13.03 15.75 5.05
CA HIS A 221 11.60 16.13 5.08
C HIS A 221 11.41 17.63 5.32
N ALA A 222 12.20 18.23 6.22
CA ALA A 222 12.18 19.67 6.45
C ALA A 222 12.60 20.50 5.22
N ALA A 223 13.30 19.88 4.27
CA ALA A 223 13.70 20.47 2.99
C ALA A 223 12.79 20.07 1.82
N ASP A 224 11.63 19.49 2.11
CA ASP A 224 10.64 18.97 1.15
C ASP A 224 11.18 17.89 0.19
N GLU A 225 12.19 17.14 0.64
CA GLU A 225 12.69 15.99 -0.11
C GLU A 225 11.79 14.77 0.04
N ARG A 226 11.86 13.87 -0.96
CA ARG A 226 10.97 12.73 -1.06
C ARG A 226 11.53 11.42 -0.48
N TYR A 227 12.60 11.50 0.32
CA TYR A 227 13.13 10.31 0.98
C TYR A 227 12.13 9.82 2.04
N THR A 228 11.89 8.52 2.03
CA THR A 228 10.82 7.90 2.79
C THR A 228 11.35 7.03 3.92
N VAL A 229 10.48 6.61 4.83
CA VAL A 229 10.81 5.61 5.85
C VAL A 229 11.37 4.33 5.23
N ARG A 230 10.84 3.91 4.06
CA ARG A 230 11.36 2.75 3.30
C ARG A 230 12.83 2.95 2.91
N ASP A 231 13.16 4.15 2.48
CA ASP A 231 14.54 4.49 2.14
C ASP A 231 15.44 4.47 3.37
N GLY A 232 14.97 5.00 4.49
CA GLY A 232 15.67 4.93 5.78
C GLY A 232 15.92 3.49 6.23
N ILE A 233 14.92 2.60 6.13
CA ILE A 233 15.07 1.18 6.41
C ILE A 233 16.17 0.56 5.53
N ASN A 234 16.20 0.89 4.24
CA ASN A 234 17.20 0.38 3.32
C ASN A 234 18.61 0.90 3.61
N VAL A 235 18.73 2.20 3.92
CA VAL A 235 20.00 2.81 4.34
C VAL A 235 20.52 2.14 5.61
N GLY A 236 19.70 2.05 6.66
CA GLY A 236 20.09 1.40 7.92
C GLY A 236 20.47 -0.06 7.73
N ARG A 237 19.68 -0.80 6.98
CA ARG A 237 19.96 -2.23 6.66
C ARG A 237 21.26 -2.41 5.91
N PHE A 238 21.54 -1.54 4.93
CA PHE A 238 22.76 -1.64 4.13
C PHE A 238 23.99 -1.23 4.94
N ALA A 239 23.89 -0.18 5.74
CA ALA A 239 24.98 0.24 6.65
C ALA A 239 25.38 -0.88 7.63
N ILE A 240 24.40 -1.58 8.22
CA ILE A 240 24.64 -2.72 9.13
C ILE A 240 25.35 -3.86 8.39
N LYS A 241 24.93 -4.18 7.17
CA LYS A 241 25.59 -5.22 6.36
C LYS A 241 27.02 -4.83 5.98
N LEU A 242 27.27 -3.59 5.60
CA LEU A 242 28.63 -3.09 5.34
C LEU A 242 29.52 -3.23 6.58
N LYS A 243 29.02 -2.81 7.75
CA LYS A 243 29.71 -2.94 9.02
C LYS A 243 30.06 -4.39 9.35
N SER A 244 29.15 -5.32 9.05
CA SER A 244 29.34 -6.78 9.32
C SER A 244 30.35 -7.44 8.38
N LEU A 245 30.57 -6.88 7.19
CA LEU A 245 31.54 -7.40 6.20
C LEU A 245 32.92 -6.77 6.32
N ALA A 246 33.05 -5.66 7.06
CA ALA A 246 34.32 -4.95 7.17
C ALA A 246 35.34 -5.76 7.97
N THR A 247 36.47 -6.08 7.33
CA THR A 247 37.65 -6.75 7.95
C THR A 247 38.46 -5.81 8.83
N GLN A 248 38.30 -4.49 8.67
CA GLN A 248 38.86 -3.44 9.50
C GLN A 248 37.72 -2.62 10.11
N ARG A 249 37.94 -1.95 11.25
CA ARG A 249 36.95 -1.06 11.90
C ARG A 249 36.60 0.11 10.96
N THR A 250 35.64 -0.11 10.05
CA THR A 250 34.98 1.00 9.35
C THR A 250 34.21 1.78 10.41
N HIS A 251 34.46 3.10 10.48
CA HIS A 251 33.69 3.95 11.38
C HIS A 251 32.20 3.87 11.00
N GLU A 252 31.34 3.76 11.99
CA GLU A 252 29.88 3.61 11.81
C GLU A 252 29.29 4.73 10.95
N THR A 253 29.76 5.96 11.14
CA THR A 253 29.36 7.11 10.33
C THR A 253 29.77 6.94 8.86
N GLU A 254 30.95 6.42 8.58
CA GLU A 254 31.40 6.14 7.21
C GLU A 254 30.55 5.07 6.52
N ALA A 255 30.17 4.02 7.24
CA ALA A 255 29.27 2.99 6.69
C ALA A 255 27.87 3.56 6.39
N LEU A 256 27.36 4.50 7.23
CA LEU A 256 26.10 5.19 7.01
C LEU A 256 26.17 6.16 5.84
N GLU A 257 27.21 6.94 5.70
CA GLU A 257 27.41 7.84 4.55
C GLU A 257 27.52 7.05 3.24
N ILE A 258 28.27 5.95 3.21
CA ILE A 258 28.34 5.05 2.05
C ILE A 258 26.94 4.48 1.75
N ALA A 259 26.19 4.07 2.77
CA ALA A 259 24.85 3.53 2.57
C ALA A 259 23.88 4.57 2.00
N ILE A 260 23.92 5.81 2.47
CA ILE A 260 23.13 6.92 1.94
C ILE A 260 23.45 7.14 0.45
N VAL A 261 24.72 7.22 0.09
CA VAL A 261 25.13 7.41 -1.31
C VAL A 261 24.67 6.25 -2.20
N GLN A 262 24.84 5.01 -1.74
CA GLN A 262 24.51 3.83 -2.55
C GLN A 262 23.00 3.60 -2.70
N VAL A 263 22.20 4.03 -1.72
CA VAL A 263 20.74 3.86 -1.74
C VAL A 263 20.03 5.05 -2.38
N LEU A 264 20.51 6.27 -2.12
CA LEU A 264 19.81 7.52 -2.46
C LEU A 264 20.56 8.44 -3.43
N GLY A 265 21.86 8.21 -3.64
CA GLY A 265 22.72 9.06 -4.45
C GLY A 265 23.52 10.08 -3.62
N GLU A 266 24.55 10.66 -4.26
CA GLU A 266 25.49 11.59 -3.60
C GLU A 266 24.80 12.86 -3.07
N GLU A 267 23.75 13.31 -3.74
CA GLU A 267 23.01 14.53 -3.35
C GLU A 267 22.37 14.42 -1.96
N ALA A 268 22.04 13.19 -1.52
CA ALA A 268 21.45 12.95 -0.22
C ALA A 268 22.39 13.32 0.95
N LEU A 269 23.72 13.32 0.73
CA LEU A 269 24.69 13.68 1.77
C LEU A 269 24.52 15.11 2.31
N ARG A 270 23.87 16.00 1.60
CA ARG A 270 23.60 17.37 2.08
C ARG A 270 22.69 17.43 3.33
N TYR A 271 21.92 16.37 3.57
CA TYR A 271 21.04 16.24 4.72
C TYR A 271 21.66 15.48 5.89
N VAL A 272 22.94 15.11 5.77
CA VAL A 272 23.68 14.52 6.87
C VAL A 272 24.18 15.63 7.79
N ARG A 273 23.87 15.56 9.10
CA ARG A 273 24.49 16.45 10.09
C ARG A 273 25.99 16.20 10.11
N ARG A 274 26.76 17.08 9.50
CA ARG A 274 28.20 17.12 9.74
C ARG A 274 28.40 17.57 11.20
N ASN A 275 28.77 16.63 12.07
CA ASN A 275 29.40 16.98 13.33
C ASN A 275 30.69 17.74 12.99
N ARG A 276 30.62 19.08 12.88
CA ARG A 276 31.84 19.89 12.96
C ARG A 276 32.32 19.72 14.39
N PRO A 277 33.55 19.19 14.63
CA PRO A 277 34.14 19.34 15.93
C PRO A 277 34.21 20.86 16.17
N SER A 278 33.66 21.31 17.29
CA SER A 278 33.80 22.67 17.78
C SER A 278 35.32 22.95 17.79
N ALA A 279 35.79 23.82 16.89
CA ALA A 279 37.13 24.36 16.97
C ALA A 279 37.19 25.14 18.28
N SER A 280 37.85 24.55 19.25
CA SER A 280 38.35 25.22 20.47
C SER A 280 39.58 26.04 20.15
#